data_2ecd60ed89f830e3284e7f269def86ab
#
_entry.id   2ecd60ed89f830e3284e7f269def86ab
#
_cell.length_a   1.000
_cell.length_b   1.000
_cell.length_c   1.000
_cell.angle_alpha   90.00
_cell.angle_beta   90.00
_cell.angle_gamma   90.00
#
_symmetry.space_group_name_H-M   'P 1'
#
loop_
_entity.id
_entity.type
_entity.pdbx_description
1 polymer ?
#
loop_
_entity_poly.entity_id
_entity_poly.type
_entity_poly.pdbx_seq_one_letter_code
_entity_poly.pdbx_strand_id
1 'polypeptide(L)'
;MNRFLRFLALGLLLVGGGGLSAVERPVRPIPAIERVLIISIDGLRPDRLLLADSPVIHRMIKEGTYTFWAKTTAVAITLPSHVSMLTGMTPYNHGIEWNGDLPFSKPVYPLFPTIFETAKLGGYTTALVTGKSKFGPLTKPGTLDYVFMPEKNLAEDTLVADEAVKVIHQLKPDLLFIHFPAVDRNGHQFGWGSPEQLTAIGLADQAVGRVLAALEEEGLRKSTFIIVTSDHGGQGKVHGADDARSRHIPWIATGPGVKPGFDLTQLVELEVHTEDTAATALYLLGAPLPAYLQGKPILPAFDIVSK
;
A
#
# COMPACT_ATOMS: atom_id res chain seq x y z
N MET A 1 -31.14 46.59 -64.60
CA MET A 1 -30.57 47.60 -63.71
C MET A 1 -31.13 47.34 -62.31
N ASN A 2 -30.49 46.48 -61.50
CA ASN A 2 -30.72 46.41 -60.04
C ASN A 2 -29.61 45.56 -59.44
N ARG A 3 -28.77 46.22 -58.69
CA ARG A 3 -27.64 45.61 -57.95
C ARG A 3 -28.16 45.02 -56.63
N PHE A 4 -27.99 43.72 -56.43
CA PHE A 4 -28.13 43.07 -55.06
C PHE A 4 -26.79 43.01 -54.34
N LEU A 5 -26.69 43.80 -53.29
CA LEU A 5 -25.62 43.66 -52.27
C LEU A 5 -25.89 42.42 -51.48
N ARG A 6 -24.90 41.49 -51.46
CA ARG A 6 -24.88 40.38 -50.51
C ARG A 6 -24.03 40.80 -49.32
N PHE A 7 -24.63 40.88 -48.12
CA PHE A 7 -23.93 40.95 -46.81
C PHE A 7 -23.47 39.56 -46.42
N LEU A 8 -22.15 39.37 -46.29
CA LEU A 8 -21.55 38.19 -45.67
C LEU A 8 -21.48 38.45 -44.17
N ALA A 9 -22.30 37.75 -43.38
CA ALA A 9 -22.18 37.75 -41.93
C ALA A 9 -21.10 36.75 -41.55
N LEU A 10 -19.98 37.24 -41.04
CA LEU A 10 -18.90 36.42 -40.46
C LEU A 10 -19.28 36.06 -39.05
N GLY A 11 -19.76 34.82 -38.83
CA GLY A 11 -20.05 34.28 -37.51
C GLY A 11 -18.75 33.93 -36.80
N LEU A 12 -18.40 34.71 -35.77
CA LEU A 12 -17.30 34.39 -34.85
C LEU A 12 -17.73 33.24 -33.94
N LEU A 13 -17.25 32.04 -34.20
CA LEU A 13 -17.36 30.91 -33.27
C LEU A 13 -16.40 31.15 -32.10
N LEU A 14 -16.93 31.62 -30.97
CA LEU A 14 -16.26 31.58 -29.68
C LEU A 14 -16.13 30.11 -29.25
N VAL A 15 -14.97 29.50 -29.48
CA VAL A 15 -14.61 28.25 -28.85
C VAL A 15 -14.38 28.56 -27.37
N GLY A 16 -15.39 28.31 -26.55
CA GLY A 16 -15.27 28.33 -25.10
C GLY A 16 -14.24 27.29 -24.68
N GLY A 17 -13.05 27.73 -24.25
CA GLY A 17 -12.07 26.91 -23.61
C GLY A 17 -12.64 26.39 -22.26
N GLY A 18 -13.20 25.19 -22.28
CA GLY A 18 -13.53 24.45 -21.05
C GLY A 18 -12.22 24.14 -20.31
N GLY A 19 -11.83 25.02 -19.38
CA GLY A 19 -10.78 24.71 -18.46
C GLY A 19 -11.17 23.43 -17.72
N LEU A 20 -10.32 22.41 -17.80
CA LEU A 20 -10.41 21.23 -16.93
C LEU A 20 -10.35 21.76 -15.49
N SER A 21 -11.51 21.78 -14.82
CA SER A 21 -11.59 22.12 -13.40
C SER A 21 -10.72 21.09 -12.66
N ALA A 22 -9.65 21.55 -12.02
CA ALA A 22 -8.83 20.68 -11.19
C ALA A 22 -9.75 20.08 -10.11
N VAL A 23 -9.70 18.75 -9.97
CA VAL A 23 -10.44 18.07 -8.89
C VAL A 23 -9.92 18.62 -7.57
N GLU A 24 -10.79 19.24 -6.78
CA GLU A 24 -10.43 19.73 -5.46
C GLU A 24 -10.14 18.53 -4.54
N ARG A 25 -8.93 18.51 -3.97
CA ARG A 25 -8.53 17.41 -3.07
C ARG A 25 -9.33 17.46 -1.77
N PRO A 26 -9.72 16.29 -1.24
CA PRO A 26 -10.44 16.21 0.03
C PRO A 26 -9.65 16.83 1.19
N VAL A 27 -10.37 17.33 2.21
CA VAL A 27 -9.76 17.83 3.46
C VAL A 27 -9.22 16.63 4.25
N ARG A 28 -7.92 16.66 4.55
CA ARG A 28 -7.24 15.59 5.29
C ARG A 28 -7.41 15.78 6.80
N PRO A 29 -7.74 14.71 7.56
CA PRO A 29 -7.92 14.79 9.02
C PRO A 29 -6.66 15.23 9.75
N ILE A 30 -5.49 14.84 9.23
CA ILE A 30 -4.17 15.29 9.71
C ILE A 30 -3.51 16.05 8.56
N PRO A 31 -3.61 17.38 8.49
CA PRO A 31 -3.14 18.17 7.33
C PRO A 31 -1.65 18.01 7.03
N ALA A 32 -0.84 17.69 8.06
CA ALA A 32 0.60 17.44 7.90
C ALA A 32 0.92 16.14 7.12
N ILE A 33 -0.06 15.22 6.98
CA ILE A 33 0.09 14.02 6.16
C ILE A 33 -0.36 14.36 4.75
N GLU A 34 0.58 14.48 3.83
CA GLU A 34 0.32 14.73 2.42
C GLU A 34 0.32 13.45 1.59
N ARG A 35 1.04 12.43 2.05
CA ARG A 35 1.29 11.18 1.33
C ARG A 35 1.13 9.98 2.23
N VAL A 36 0.80 8.85 1.62
CA VAL A 36 0.76 7.54 2.27
C VAL A 36 1.65 6.58 1.51
N LEU A 37 2.57 5.96 2.23
CA LEU A 37 3.42 4.86 1.74
C LEU A 37 3.09 3.59 2.51
N ILE A 38 2.75 2.53 1.79
CA ILE A 38 2.54 1.20 2.35
C ILE A 38 3.64 0.28 1.82
N ILE A 39 4.41 -0.32 2.73
CA ILE A 39 5.44 -1.30 2.41
C ILE A 39 5.00 -2.65 2.98
N SER A 40 4.80 -3.63 2.10
CA SER A 40 4.55 -5.01 2.48
C SER A 40 5.81 -5.84 2.27
N ILE A 41 6.27 -6.50 3.32
CA ILE A 41 7.35 -7.49 3.27
C ILE A 41 6.70 -8.87 3.35
N ASP A 42 6.65 -9.56 2.22
CA ASP A 42 5.94 -10.83 2.05
C ASP A 42 6.45 -11.92 3.00
N GLY A 43 5.55 -12.54 3.75
CA GLY A 43 5.90 -13.63 4.66
C GLY A 43 6.62 -13.23 5.94
N LEU A 44 6.63 -11.94 6.31
CA LEU A 44 7.33 -11.44 7.49
C LEU A 44 6.56 -11.74 8.78
N ARG A 45 7.07 -12.66 9.57
CA ARG A 45 6.56 -12.93 10.93
C ARG A 45 7.13 -11.95 11.95
N PRO A 46 6.30 -11.48 12.92
CA PRO A 46 6.76 -10.56 13.96
C PRO A 46 7.95 -11.07 14.78
N ASP A 47 7.92 -12.32 15.21
CA ASP A 47 8.98 -12.93 16.02
C ASP A 47 10.30 -13.10 15.24
N ARG A 48 10.24 -13.23 13.90
CA ARG A 48 11.42 -13.31 13.04
C ARG A 48 11.99 -11.94 12.74
N LEU A 49 11.13 -10.92 12.58
CA LEU A 49 11.55 -9.53 12.52
C LEU A 49 12.35 -9.11 13.76
N LEU A 50 11.87 -9.49 14.96
CA LEU A 50 12.53 -9.14 16.22
C LEU A 50 13.88 -9.85 16.42
N LEU A 51 14.12 -10.97 15.74
CA LEU A 51 15.38 -11.73 15.81
C LEU A 51 16.38 -11.32 14.72
N ALA A 52 15.92 -10.79 13.61
CA ALA A 52 16.76 -10.41 12.48
C ALA A 52 17.52 -9.10 12.76
N ASP A 53 18.65 -8.92 12.08
CA ASP A 53 19.36 -7.64 12.03
C ASP A 53 18.59 -6.67 11.11
N SER A 54 17.67 -5.89 11.71
CA SER A 54 16.78 -5.00 11.02
C SER A 54 16.71 -3.61 11.69
N PRO A 55 17.83 -2.86 11.70
CA PRO A 55 17.96 -1.61 12.46
C PRO A 55 17.02 -0.50 11.98
N VAL A 56 16.67 -0.45 10.70
CA VAL A 56 15.76 0.56 10.14
C VAL A 56 14.34 0.35 10.68
N ILE A 57 13.82 -0.89 10.59
CA ILE A 57 12.47 -1.22 11.07
C ILE A 57 12.42 -1.14 12.60
N HIS A 58 13.47 -1.58 13.31
CA HIS A 58 13.54 -1.41 14.76
C HIS A 58 13.51 0.07 15.20
N ARG A 59 14.13 0.96 14.44
CA ARG A 59 14.00 2.40 14.67
C ARG A 59 12.58 2.88 14.41
N MET A 60 11.92 2.43 13.33
CA MET A 60 10.52 2.78 13.06
C MET A 60 9.58 2.32 14.19
N ILE A 61 9.82 1.16 14.80
CA ILE A 61 9.08 0.69 15.99
C ILE A 61 9.22 1.66 17.16
N LYS A 62 10.44 2.15 17.43
CA LYS A 62 10.72 3.10 18.52
C LYS A 62 10.13 4.49 18.28
N GLU A 63 10.15 4.92 17.03
CA GLU A 63 9.70 6.27 16.62
C GLU A 63 8.21 6.35 16.29
N GLY A 64 7.52 5.22 16.19
CA GLY A 64 6.15 5.14 15.72
C GLY A 64 5.22 4.32 16.58
N THR A 65 4.08 4.00 16.03
CA THR A 65 3.07 3.12 16.63
C THR A 65 3.12 1.75 15.95
N TYR A 66 2.95 0.69 16.73
CA TYR A 66 3.08 -0.67 16.20
C TYR A 66 2.17 -1.67 16.91
N THR A 67 1.96 -2.80 16.27
CA THR A 67 1.53 -4.05 16.89
C THR A 67 2.20 -5.24 16.18
N PHE A 68 2.48 -6.27 16.95
CA PHE A 68 2.91 -7.59 16.44
C PHE A 68 1.77 -8.60 16.42
N TRP A 69 0.56 -8.14 16.68
CA TRP A 69 -0.65 -8.95 16.82
C TRP A 69 -1.69 -8.63 15.74
N ALA A 70 -1.33 -7.86 14.70
CA ALA A 70 -2.22 -7.68 13.57
C ALA A 70 -2.50 -9.03 12.90
N LYS A 71 -3.72 -9.20 12.40
CA LYS A 71 -4.18 -10.45 11.77
C LYS A 71 -4.38 -10.24 10.27
N THR A 72 -3.82 -11.14 9.49
CA THR A 72 -4.16 -11.26 8.08
C THR A 72 -5.42 -12.11 7.88
N THR A 73 -5.81 -12.32 6.62
CA THR A 73 -6.97 -13.11 6.21
C THR A 73 -6.92 -14.55 6.74
N ALA A 74 -8.07 -15.20 6.91
CA ALA A 74 -8.16 -16.55 7.47
C ALA A 74 -7.37 -17.58 6.67
N VAL A 75 -7.33 -17.42 5.33
CA VAL A 75 -6.40 -18.14 4.46
C VAL A 75 -5.23 -17.19 4.18
N ALA A 76 -4.13 -17.38 4.93
CA ALA A 76 -2.97 -16.50 4.95
C ALA A 76 -2.07 -16.75 3.72
N ILE A 77 -2.47 -16.22 2.56
CA ILE A 77 -1.78 -16.37 1.27
C ILE A 77 -1.67 -15.03 0.53
N THR A 78 -0.61 -14.89 -0.26
CA THR A 78 -0.13 -13.61 -0.80
C THR A 78 -1.20 -12.77 -1.50
N LEU A 79 -1.78 -13.24 -2.62
CA LEU A 79 -2.64 -12.39 -3.44
C LEU A 79 -3.94 -12.00 -2.73
N PRO A 80 -4.72 -12.93 -2.13
CA PRO A 80 -5.92 -12.56 -1.38
C PRO A 80 -5.65 -11.58 -0.24
N SER A 81 -4.57 -11.79 0.53
CA SER A 81 -4.22 -10.90 1.64
C SER A 81 -3.86 -9.49 1.17
N HIS A 82 -3.10 -9.36 0.08
CA HIS A 82 -2.77 -8.06 -0.49
C HIS A 82 -4.00 -7.36 -1.10
N VAL A 83 -4.90 -8.11 -1.74
CA VAL A 83 -6.16 -7.54 -2.21
C VAL A 83 -7.00 -7.05 -1.04
N SER A 84 -7.07 -7.81 0.08
CA SER A 84 -7.72 -7.35 1.32
C SER A 84 -7.05 -6.09 1.88
N MET A 85 -5.71 -6.06 1.93
CA MET A 85 -4.92 -4.90 2.37
C MET A 85 -5.21 -3.63 1.57
N LEU A 86 -5.50 -3.78 0.27
CA LEU A 86 -5.63 -2.65 -0.67
C LEU A 86 -7.09 -2.36 -1.10
N THR A 87 -8.05 -3.18 -0.66
CA THR A 87 -9.49 -2.91 -0.85
C THR A 87 -10.22 -2.62 0.45
N GLY A 88 -9.65 -3.06 1.60
CA GLY A 88 -10.32 -3.02 2.90
C GLY A 88 -11.46 -4.03 3.03
N MET A 89 -11.46 -5.08 2.20
CA MET A 89 -12.49 -6.11 2.13
C MET A 89 -11.88 -7.49 2.36
N THR A 90 -12.64 -8.42 2.90
CA THR A 90 -12.18 -9.83 3.05
C THR A 90 -12.18 -10.56 1.69
N PRO A 91 -11.41 -11.66 1.54
CA PRO A 91 -11.30 -12.40 0.27
C PRO A 91 -12.65 -12.83 -0.30
N TYR A 92 -13.56 -13.32 0.54
CA TYR A 92 -14.91 -13.68 0.12
C TYR A 92 -15.68 -12.52 -0.53
N ASN A 93 -15.50 -11.30 -0.01
CA ASN A 93 -16.19 -10.11 -0.51
C ASN A 93 -15.53 -9.54 -1.75
N HIS A 94 -14.18 -9.39 -1.77
CA HIS A 94 -13.53 -8.85 -2.96
C HIS A 94 -13.38 -9.87 -4.10
N GLY A 95 -13.65 -11.17 -3.85
CA GLY A 95 -13.74 -12.22 -4.86
C GLY A 95 -12.41 -12.72 -5.43
N ILE A 96 -11.26 -12.28 -4.92
CA ILE A 96 -9.95 -12.78 -5.31
C ILE A 96 -9.46 -13.76 -4.25
N GLU A 97 -9.71 -15.04 -4.48
CA GLU A 97 -9.40 -16.11 -3.52
C GLU A 97 -8.26 -17.04 -3.98
N TRP A 98 -7.77 -16.88 -5.20
CA TRP A 98 -6.64 -17.65 -5.75
C TRP A 98 -5.29 -16.95 -5.50
N ASN A 99 -4.19 -17.73 -5.56
CA ASN A 99 -2.84 -17.24 -5.24
C ASN A 99 -1.81 -17.50 -6.36
N GLY A 100 -2.15 -17.34 -7.60
CA GLY A 100 -1.25 -17.58 -8.73
C GLY A 100 -1.54 -16.69 -9.92
N ASP A 101 -0.60 -16.68 -10.87
CA ASP A 101 -0.83 -16.12 -12.20
C ASP A 101 -1.72 -17.09 -12.97
N LEU A 102 -3.00 -16.80 -13.04
CA LEU A 102 -3.94 -17.64 -13.79
C LEU A 102 -4.14 -17.08 -15.19
N PRO A 103 -4.13 -17.97 -16.23
CA PRO A 103 -4.29 -17.56 -17.62
C PRO A 103 -5.76 -17.26 -17.94
N PHE A 104 -6.32 -16.25 -17.32
CA PHE A 104 -7.66 -15.78 -17.64
C PHE A 104 -7.72 -15.20 -19.05
N SER A 105 -8.81 -15.47 -19.77
CA SER A 105 -9.05 -14.89 -21.09
C SER A 105 -9.28 -13.38 -21.05
N LYS A 106 -9.64 -12.84 -19.88
CA LYS A 106 -9.81 -11.41 -19.60
C LYS A 106 -9.22 -11.09 -18.23
N PRO A 107 -8.70 -9.85 -18.03
CA PRO A 107 -8.27 -9.41 -16.70
C PRO A 107 -9.40 -9.52 -15.68
N VAL A 108 -9.09 -9.98 -14.49
CA VAL A 108 -10.02 -10.07 -13.35
C VAL A 108 -9.56 -9.09 -12.28
N TYR A 109 -10.46 -8.24 -11.82
CA TYR A 109 -10.24 -7.25 -10.79
C TYR A 109 -11.12 -7.52 -9.58
N PRO A 110 -10.77 -7.00 -8.37
CA PRO A 110 -11.63 -7.11 -7.19
C PRO A 110 -13.03 -6.54 -7.45
N LEU A 111 -14.03 -7.12 -6.79
CA LEU A 111 -15.42 -6.66 -6.87
C LEU A 111 -15.64 -5.27 -6.26
N PHE A 112 -14.73 -4.85 -5.36
CA PHE A 112 -14.75 -3.54 -4.72
C PHE A 112 -13.53 -2.71 -5.17
N PRO A 113 -13.65 -1.38 -5.21
CA PRO A 113 -12.54 -0.51 -5.57
C PRO A 113 -11.33 -0.70 -4.67
N THR A 114 -10.14 -0.65 -5.26
CA THR A 114 -8.89 -0.54 -4.52
C THR A 114 -8.71 0.89 -3.98
N ILE A 115 -7.80 1.04 -3.01
CA ILE A 115 -7.39 2.38 -2.53
C ILE A 115 -6.84 3.25 -3.66
N PHE A 116 -6.26 2.65 -4.71
CA PHE A 116 -5.78 3.37 -5.89
C PHE A 116 -6.93 3.98 -6.69
N GLU A 117 -8.01 3.20 -6.94
CA GLU A 117 -9.21 3.70 -7.60
C GLU A 117 -9.82 4.87 -6.82
N THR A 118 -9.97 4.70 -5.50
CA THR A 118 -10.55 5.72 -4.64
C THR A 118 -9.67 6.97 -4.56
N ALA A 119 -8.35 6.81 -4.45
CA ALA A 119 -7.40 7.93 -4.45
C ALA A 119 -7.40 8.68 -5.77
N LYS A 120 -7.44 7.97 -6.93
CA LYS A 120 -7.54 8.62 -8.25
C LYS A 120 -8.76 9.49 -8.39
N LEU A 121 -9.93 9.05 -7.88
CA LEU A 121 -11.15 9.86 -7.87
C LEU A 121 -10.98 11.14 -7.04
N GLY A 122 -10.14 11.12 -6.00
CA GLY A 122 -9.76 12.27 -5.18
C GLY A 122 -8.64 13.15 -5.78
N GLY A 123 -8.21 12.88 -7.03
CA GLY A 123 -7.16 13.65 -7.71
C GLY A 123 -5.74 13.37 -7.20
N TYR A 124 -5.52 12.24 -6.55
CA TYR A 124 -4.20 11.82 -6.06
C TYR A 124 -3.39 11.07 -7.12
N THR A 125 -2.07 11.22 -7.09
CA THR A 125 -1.13 10.39 -7.86
C THR A 125 -0.88 9.07 -7.13
N THR A 126 -0.92 7.97 -7.88
CA THR A 126 -0.90 6.62 -7.33
C THR A 126 0.16 5.77 -8.00
N ALA A 127 0.87 4.94 -7.23
CA ALA A 127 1.89 4.06 -7.76
C ALA A 127 1.90 2.71 -7.03
N LEU A 128 2.25 1.66 -7.79
CA LEU A 128 2.44 0.30 -7.30
C LEU A 128 3.78 -0.23 -7.81
N VAL A 129 4.62 -0.71 -6.88
CA VAL A 129 5.90 -1.35 -7.16
C VAL A 129 5.91 -2.70 -6.46
N THR A 130 5.85 -3.78 -7.23
CA THR A 130 5.73 -5.13 -6.66
C THR A 130 6.78 -6.08 -7.20
N GLY A 131 7.26 -6.98 -6.36
CA GLY A 131 8.21 -8.01 -6.71
C GLY A 131 7.60 -9.32 -7.20
N LYS A 132 6.27 -9.46 -7.31
CA LYS A 132 5.60 -10.67 -7.83
C LYS A 132 4.67 -10.34 -9.00
N SER A 133 4.67 -11.18 -10.04
CA SER A 133 3.84 -11.03 -11.26
C SER A 133 2.33 -11.21 -10.99
N LYS A 134 1.95 -11.95 -9.96
CA LYS A 134 0.54 -12.26 -9.64
C LYS A 134 -0.33 -11.07 -9.21
N PHE A 135 0.24 -9.87 -9.08
CA PHE A 135 -0.50 -8.66 -8.65
C PHE A 135 -1.37 -8.00 -9.74
N GLY A 136 -1.49 -8.62 -10.92
CA GLY A 136 -2.34 -8.14 -12.01
C GLY A 136 -3.74 -7.67 -11.60
N PRO A 137 -4.47 -8.36 -10.71
CA PRO A 137 -5.78 -7.91 -10.20
C PRO A 137 -5.78 -6.52 -9.55
N LEU A 138 -4.64 -6.03 -9.08
CA LEU A 138 -4.49 -4.71 -8.45
C LEU A 138 -4.10 -3.60 -9.44
N THR A 139 -3.93 -3.93 -10.73
CA THR A 139 -3.44 -2.99 -11.76
C THR A 139 -4.54 -2.61 -12.78
N LYS A 140 -5.76 -2.36 -12.31
CA LYS A 140 -6.86 -1.94 -13.17
C LYS A 140 -6.49 -0.68 -13.96
N PRO A 141 -6.70 -0.65 -15.29
CA PRO A 141 -6.33 0.50 -16.12
C PRO A 141 -6.95 1.81 -15.64
N GLY A 142 -6.15 2.88 -15.63
CA GLY A 142 -6.58 4.22 -15.22
C GLY A 142 -6.58 4.48 -13.72
N THR A 143 -6.15 3.51 -12.89
CA THR A 143 -6.12 3.64 -11.43
C THR A 143 -4.72 3.91 -10.87
N LEU A 144 -3.69 3.70 -11.67
CA LEU A 144 -2.28 3.87 -11.31
C LEU A 144 -1.56 4.75 -12.34
N ASP A 145 -0.75 5.70 -11.85
CA ASP A 145 0.12 6.54 -12.69
C ASP A 145 1.46 5.86 -12.97
N TYR A 146 1.85 4.94 -12.09
CA TYR A 146 3.04 4.12 -12.27
C TYR A 146 2.81 2.69 -11.76
N VAL A 147 3.28 1.72 -12.54
CA VAL A 147 3.27 0.30 -12.17
C VAL A 147 4.61 -0.31 -12.51
N PHE A 148 5.26 -0.91 -11.52
CA PHE A 148 6.31 -1.89 -11.74
C PHE A 148 5.84 -3.24 -11.22
N MET A 149 5.86 -4.23 -12.08
CA MET A 149 5.55 -5.62 -11.78
C MET A 149 6.39 -6.49 -12.72
N PRO A 150 7.13 -7.51 -12.23
CA PRO A 150 7.88 -8.38 -13.12
C PRO A 150 6.94 -9.15 -14.05
N GLU A 151 7.34 -9.35 -15.30
CA GLU A 151 6.52 -10.09 -16.29
C GLU A 151 6.26 -11.53 -15.87
N LYS A 152 7.24 -12.15 -15.25
CA LYS A 152 7.18 -13.55 -14.77
C LYS A 152 7.97 -13.70 -13.48
N ASN A 153 7.48 -14.57 -12.60
CA ASN A 153 8.16 -14.97 -11.36
C ASN A 153 8.34 -13.81 -10.36
N LEU A 154 9.54 -13.73 -9.78
CA LEU A 154 9.89 -12.80 -8.72
C LEU A 154 10.98 -11.84 -9.16
N ALA A 155 10.87 -10.57 -8.77
CA ALA A 155 11.99 -9.64 -8.77
C ALA A 155 12.78 -9.78 -7.46
N GLU A 156 14.04 -9.38 -7.47
CA GLU A 156 14.82 -9.24 -6.24
C GLU A 156 14.41 -7.96 -5.49
N ASP A 157 14.47 -7.96 -4.16
CA ASP A 157 14.13 -6.80 -3.32
C ASP A 157 14.95 -5.55 -3.69
N THR A 158 16.20 -5.73 -4.15
CA THR A 158 17.05 -4.63 -4.63
C THR A 158 16.47 -3.95 -5.87
N LEU A 159 15.96 -4.71 -6.83
CA LEU A 159 15.31 -4.17 -8.03
C LEU A 159 14.00 -3.46 -7.67
N VAL A 160 13.21 -4.05 -6.77
CA VAL A 160 11.98 -3.42 -6.25
C VAL A 160 12.32 -2.09 -5.58
N ALA A 161 13.38 -2.04 -4.76
CA ALA A 161 13.84 -0.81 -4.11
C ALA A 161 14.33 0.23 -5.14
N ASP A 162 15.07 -0.18 -6.18
CA ASP A 162 15.52 0.71 -7.26
C ASP A 162 14.34 1.37 -7.98
N GLU A 163 13.31 0.59 -8.31
CA GLU A 163 12.10 1.11 -8.96
C GLU A 163 11.27 1.99 -8.02
N ALA A 164 11.21 1.66 -6.71
CA ALA A 164 10.55 2.49 -5.73
C ALA A 164 11.26 3.85 -5.55
N VAL A 165 12.59 3.86 -5.46
CA VAL A 165 13.41 5.08 -5.41
C VAL A 165 13.18 5.92 -6.67
N LYS A 166 13.25 5.32 -7.84
CA LYS A 166 13.00 5.99 -9.12
C LYS A 166 11.62 6.66 -9.15
N VAL A 167 10.55 5.97 -8.73
CA VAL A 167 9.20 6.53 -8.75
C VAL A 167 9.04 7.65 -7.72
N ILE A 168 9.70 7.57 -6.57
CA ILE A 168 9.73 8.66 -5.58
C ILE A 168 10.37 9.91 -6.18
N HIS A 169 11.53 9.80 -6.83
CA HIS A 169 12.20 10.94 -7.45
C HIS A 169 11.42 11.53 -8.62
N GLN A 170 10.84 10.70 -9.47
CA GLN A 170 10.22 11.15 -10.72
C GLN A 170 8.76 11.59 -10.56
N LEU A 171 7.97 10.86 -9.77
CA LEU A 171 6.53 11.05 -9.68
C LEU A 171 6.09 11.69 -8.36
N LYS A 172 6.82 11.43 -7.25
CA LYS A 172 6.45 11.87 -5.89
C LYS A 172 5.00 11.50 -5.54
N PRO A 173 4.62 10.22 -5.65
CA PRO A 173 3.22 9.82 -5.57
C PRO A 173 2.59 10.15 -4.22
N ASP A 174 1.30 10.49 -4.24
CA ASP A 174 0.52 10.73 -3.02
C ASP A 174 0.19 9.41 -2.31
N LEU A 175 0.02 8.34 -3.07
CA LEU A 175 -0.20 6.98 -2.57
C LEU A 175 0.75 6.01 -3.28
N LEU A 176 1.66 5.40 -2.51
CA LEU A 176 2.62 4.42 -3.00
C LEU A 176 2.48 3.11 -2.23
N PHE A 177 2.38 2.01 -2.96
CA PHE A 177 2.49 0.67 -2.42
C PHE A 177 3.76 -0.01 -2.95
N ILE A 178 4.53 -0.61 -2.03
CA ILE A 178 5.75 -1.36 -2.33
C ILE A 178 5.63 -2.77 -1.75
N HIS A 179 6.04 -3.77 -2.53
CA HIS A 179 6.03 -5.17 -2.09
C HIS A 179 7.38 -5.84 -2.31
N PHE A 180 8.00 -6.29 -1.21
CA PHE A 180 9.27 -7.02 -1.19
C PHE A 180 9.04 -8.53 -1.02
N PRO A 181 9.42 -9.40 -1.99
CA PRO A 181 9.08 -10.81 -2.00
C PRO A 181 10.10 -11.76 -1.35
N ALA A 182 11.33 -11.29 -1.02
CA ALA A 182 12.43 -12.19 -0.72
C ALA A 182 12.28 -12.98 0.58
N VAL A 183 11.60 -12.43 1.60
CA VAL A 183 11.45 -13.10 2.90
C VAL A 183 10.55 -14.33 2.79
N ASP A 184 9.44 -14.24 2.05
CA ASP A 184 8.56 -15.37 1.73
C ASP A 184 9.30 -16.43 0.91
N ARG A 185 9.99 -16.02 -0.18
CA ARG A 185 10.78 -16.92 -1.01
C ARG A 185 11.80 -17.73 -0.19
N ASN A 186 12.53 -17.08 0.72
CA ASN A 186 13.49 -17.76 1.58
C ASN A 186 12.80 -18.63 2.63
N GLY A 187 11.63 -18.23 3.12
CA GLY A 187 10.77 -19.06 3.95
C GLY A 187 10.38 -20.37 3.28
N HIS A 188 9.93 -20.32 2.03
CA HIS A 188 9.62 -21.52 1.25
C HIS A 188 10.85 -22.39 0.96
N GLN A 189 11.97 -21.78 0.65
CA GLN A 189 13.17 -22.52 0.26
C GLN A 189 13.90 -23.15 1.47
N PHE A 190 14.07 -22.41 2.55
CA PHE A 190 14.92 -22.79 3.68
C PHE A 190 14.14 -23.02 4.99
N GLY A 191 12.94 -22.49 5.10
CA GLY A 191 12.08 -22.55 6.27
C GLY A 191 11.98 -21.21 7.01
N TRP A 192 10.81 -20.95 7.59
CA TRP A 192 10.58 -19.79 8.42
C TRP A 192 11.44 -19.82 9.69
N GLY A 193 12.35 -18.86 9.83
CA GLY A 193 13.30 -18.73 10.93
C GLY A 193 14.65 -19.37 10.65
N SER A 194 14.89 -19.86 9.43
CA SER A 194 16.23 -20.28 9.01
C SER A 194 17.20 -19.07 8.97
N PRO A 195 18.52 -19.30 9.06
CA PRO A 195 19.52 -18.24 8.92
C PRO A 195 19.36 -17.46 7.60
N GLU A 196 19.02 -18.15 6.49
CA GLU A 196 18.80 -17.55 5.18
C GLU A 196 17.59 -16.63 5.18
N GLN A 197 16.49 -17.00 5.84
CA GLN A 197 15.33 -16.14 5.95
C GLN A 197 15.61 -14.94 6.85
N LEU A 198 16.32 -15.11 7.98
CA LEU A 198 16.72 -13.97 8.82
C LEU A 198 17.64 -13.01 8.06
N THR A 199 18.54 -13.52 7.22
CA THR A 199 19.35 -12.70 6.32
C THR A 199 18.48 -11.95 5.31
N ALA A 200 17.46 -12.61 4.73
CA ALA A 200 16.53 -11.95 3.81
C ALA A 200 15.73 -10.83 4.48
N ILE A 201 15.36 -10.97 5.77
CA ILE A 201 14.73 -9.89 6.54
C ILE A 201 15.69 -8.70 6.67
N GLY A 202 16.97 -8.92 6.96
CA GLY A 202 17.98 -7.86 7.02
C GLY A 202 18.18 -7.15 5.68
N LEU A 203 18.11 -7.87 4.55
CA LEU A 203 18.17 -7.27 3.21
C LEU A 203 16.90 -6.47 2.89
N ALA A 204 15.74 -6.95 3.28
CA ALA A 204 14.49 -6.19 3.16
C ALA A 204 14.51 -4.92 4.00
N ASP A 205 15.07 -4.96 5.22
CA ASP A 205 15.29 -3.79 6.07
C ASP A 205 16.17 -2.73 5.39
N GLN A 206 17.27 -3.16 4.74
CA GLN A 206 18.12 -2.26 3.95
C GLN A 206 17.35 -1.65 2.77
N ALA A 207 16.50 -2.45 2.09
CA ALA A 207 15.65 -1.97 1.01
C ALA A 207 14.65 -0.90 1.51
N VAL A 208 14.01 -1.12 2.67
CA VAL A 208 13.20 -0.11 3.36
C VAL A 208 14.04 1.14 3.63
N GLY A 209 15.26 0.99 4.14
CA GLY A 209 16.18 2.11 4.41
C GLY A 209 16.43 2.97 3.18
N ARG A 210 16.63 2.35 2.00
CA ARG A 210 16.83 3.07 0.73
C ARG A 210 15.57 3.87 0.31
N VAL A 211 14.40 3.29 0.49
CA VAL A 211 13.12 3.99 0.21
C VAL A 211 12.96 5.20 1.13
N LEU A 212 13.26 5.06 2.43
CA LEU A 212 13.21 6.17 3.38
C LEU A 212 14.21 7.27 3.03
N ALA A 213 15.43 6.91 2.61
CA ALA A 213 16.45 7.87 2.16
C ALA A 213 15.97 8.68 0.95
N ALA A 214 15.35 8.03 -0.04
CA ALA A 214 14.78 8.74 -1.19
C ALA A 214 13.69 9.74 -0.79
N LEU A 215 12.85 9.41 0.20
CA LEU A 215 11.87 10.36 0.74
C LEU A 215 12.54 11.55 1.46
N GLU A 216 13.65 11.33 2.16
CA GLU A 216 14.43 12.41 2.80
C GLU A 216 15.09 13.32 1.75
N GLU A 217 15.72 12.74 0.73
CA GLU A 217 16.36 13.46 -0.39
C GLU A 217 15.39 14.39 -1.12
N GLU A 218 14.12 13.96 -1.28
CA GLU A 218 13.07 14.76 -1.90
C GLU A 218 12.34 15.69 -0.91
N GLY A 219 12.72 15.70 0.37
CA GLY A 219 12.05 16.49 1.41
C GLY A 219 10.63 16.02 1.75
N LEU A 220 10.26 14.80 1.35
CA LEU A 220 8.90 14.25 1.50
C LEU A 220 8.69 13.51 2.82
N ARG A 221 9.77 13.08 3.50
CA ARG A 221 9.70 12.23 4.69
C ARG A 221 8.79 12.80 5.79
N LYS A 222 8.88 14.11 6.01
CA LYS A 222 8.14 14.82 7.08
C LYS A 222 6.65 15.00 6.78
N SER A 223 6.21 14.76 5.55
CA SER A 223 4.79 14.83 5.17
C SER A 223 4.25 13.47 4.70
N THR A 224 5.02 12.38 4.89
CA THR A 224 4.61 11.03 4.49
C THR A 224 4.28 10.18 5.72
N PHE A 225 3.07 9.62 5.75
CA PHE A 225 2.71 8.53 6.64
C PHE A 225 3.17 7.22 6.02
N ILE A 226 3.90 6.41 6.78
CA ILE A 226 4.51 5.17 6.29
C ILE A 226 4.04 4.00 7.14
N ILE A 227 3.55 2.96 6.48
CA ILE A 227 3.24 1.66 7.08
C ILE A 227 4.27 0.64 6.57
N VAL A 228 4.85 -0.14 7.49
CA VAL A 228 5.55 -1.40 7.19
C VAL A 228 4.72 -2.53 7.79
N THR A 229 4.32 -3.48 6.94
CA THR A 229 3.47 -4.61 7.32
C THR A 229 3.85 -5.87 6.53
N SER A 230 3.06 -6.92 6.67
CA SER A 230 3.16 -8.15 5.89
C SER A 230 1.76 -8.61 5.49
N ASP A 231 1.71 -9.55 4.57
CA ASP A 231 0.49 -10.21 4.10
C ASP A 231 0.21 -11.51 4.85
N HIS A 232 1.23 -12.20 5.32
CA HIS A 232 1.16 -13.42 6.13
C HIS A 232 2.51 -13.71 6.82
N GLY A 233 2.51 -14.69 7.69
CA GLY A 233 3.70 -15.34 8.21
C GLY A 233 3.92 -16.70 7.55
N GLY A 234 4.34 -17.70 8.33
CA GLY A 234 4.52 -19.07 7.87
C GLY A 234 5.18 -19.97 8.92
N GLN A 235 5.18 -21.28 8.64
CA GLN A 235 5.75 -22.29 9.51
C GLN A 235 6.42 -23.39 8.70
N GLY A 236 7.58 -23.89 9.14
CA GLY A 236 8.35 -24.82 8.35
C GLY A 236 8.68 -24.20 6.99
N LYS A 237 8.20 -24.77 5.90
CA LYS A 237 8.38 -24.22 4.53
C LYS A 237 7.05 -23.84 3.87
N VAL A 238 5.98 -23.65 4.63
CA VAL A 238 4.64 -23.38 4.12
C VAL A 238 3.94 -22.28 4.92
N HIS A 239 2.89 -21.73 4.35
CA HIS A 239 1.95 -20.81 4.96
C HIS A 239 0.52 -21.12 4.48
N GLY A 240 -0.47 -20.32 4.88
CA GLY A 240 -1.87 -20.46 4.45
C GLY A 240 -2.77 -21.13 5.48
N ALA A 241 -2.20 -21.71 6.55
CA ALA A 241 -2.99 -22.28 7.64
C ALA A 241 -3.63 -21.19 8.51
N ASP A 242 -4.77 -21.50 9.12
CA ASP A 242 -5.40 -20.66 10.14
C ASP A 242 -4.76 -20.90 11.50
N ASP A 243 -3.49 -20.52 11.60
CA ASP A 243 -2.70 -20.59 12.84
C ASP A 243 -1.94 -19.28 13.10
N ALA A 244 -1.55 -19.07 14.36
CA ALA A 244 -0.93 -17.81 14.77
C ALA A 244 0.37 -17.47 13.99
N ARG A 245 1.15 -18.46 13.54
CA ARG A 245 2.41 -18.24 12.83
C ARG A 245 2.19 -17.81 11.39
N SER A 246 1.09 -18.23 10.78
CA SER A 246 0.69 -17.81 9.44
C SER A 246 -0.09 -16.50 9.48
N ARG A 247 -0.92 -16.28 10.52
CA ARG A 247 -1.88 -15.17 10.57
C ARG A 247 -1.39 -13.92 11.25
N HIS A 248 -0.49 -14.00 12.26
CA HIS A 248 -0.01 -12.79 12.89
C HIS A 248 1.08 -12.13 12.06
N ILE A 249 0.88 -10.84 11.80
CA ILE A 249 1.75 -9.99 11.01
C ILE A 249 2.14 -8.73 11.81
N PRO A 250 3.30 -8.11 11.53
CA PRO A 250 3.60 -6.80 12.08
C PRO A 250 2.77 -5.73 11.37
N TRP A 251 2.36 -4.70 12.11
CA TRP A 251 1.85 -3.46 11.57
C TRP A 251 2.57 -2.33 12.29
N ILE A 252 3.42 -1.59 11.56
CA ILE A 252 4.32 -0.56 12.10
C ILE A 252 4.09 0.71 11.31
N ALA A 253 3.78 1.81 11.99
CA ALA A 253 3.47 3.08 11.35
C ALA A 253 4.32 4.22 11.90
N THR A 254 4.80 5.08 11.01
CA THR A 254 5.53 6.31 11.34
C THR A 254 5.05 7.47 10.47
N GLY A 255 5.18 8.69 10.95
CA GLY A 255 4.81 9.90 10.20
C GLY A 255 4.25 10.99 11.09
N PRO A 256 3.78 12.11 10.50
CA PRO A 256 3.20 13.20 11.27
C PRO A 256 2.01 12.74 12.11
N GLY A 257 1.98 13.16 13.38
CA GLY A 257 0.89 12.85 14.30
C GLY A 257 0.79 11.40 14.77
N VAL A 258 1.73 10.52 14.37
CA VAL A 258 1.81 9.15 14.88
C VAL A 258 2.43 9.16 16.27
N LYS A 259 1.84 8.41 17.21
CA LYS A 259 2.35 8.27 18.58
C LYS A 259 3.67 7.52 18.60
N PRO A 260 4.74 8.08 19.15
CA PRO A 260 6.04 7.42 19.21
C PRO A 260 6.06 6.28 20.25
N GLY A 261 6.68 5.15 19.90
CA GLY A 261 6.88 4.00 20.79
C GLY A 261 5.58 3.40 21.34
N PHE A 262 4.45 3.59 20.65
CA PHE A 262 3.15 3.16 21.14
C PHE A 262 2.77 1.77 20.64
N ASP A 263 2.66 0.82 21.57
CA ASP A 263 2.20 -0.53 21.28
C ASP A 263 0.67 -0.60 21.34
N LEU A 264 0.04 -0.86 20.21
CA LEU A 264 -1.42 -0.98 20.08
C LEU A 264 -2.00 -2.18 20.84
N THR A 265 -1.18 -3.20 21.19
CA THR A 265 -1.65 -4.35 21.99
C THR A 265 -2.04 -3.96 23.41
N GLN A 266 -1.63 -2.77 23.88
CA GLN A 266 -2.08 -2.22 25.17
C GLN A 266 -3.60 -1.89 25.17
N LEU A 267 -4.20 -1.79 23.98
CA LEU A 267 -5.63 -1.53 23.82
C LEU A 267 -6.36 -2.86 23.64
N VAL A 268 -6.82 -3.45 24.73
CA VAL A 268 -7.39 -4.81 24.79
C VAL A 268 -8.54 -5.03 23.80
N GLU A 269 -9.35 -4.00 23.54
CA GLU A 269 -10.51 -4.06 22.64
C GLU A 269 -10.13 -3.82 21.16
N LEU A 270 -8.87 -3.49 20.88
CA LEU A 270 -8.43 -3.21 19.51
C LEU A 270 -7.88 -4.48 18.87
N GLU A 271 -8.56 -4.96 17.86
CA GLU A 271 -7.98 -5.92 16.89
C GLU A 271 -7.62 -5.17 15.61
N VAL A 272 -6.37 -5.32 15.18
CA VAL A 272 -5.89 -4.77 13.90
C VAL A 272 -5.90 -5.87 12.86
N HIS A 273 -6.56 -5.61 11.73
CA HIS A 273 -6.66 -6.52 10.59
C HIS A 273 -5.98 -5.95 9.36
N THR A 274 -5.61 -6.81 8.42
CA THR A 274 -4.96 -6.37 7.17
C THR A 274 -5.83 -5.38 6.39
N GLU A 275 -7.16 -5.54 6.43
CA GLU A 275 -8.16 -4.66 5.81
C GLU A 275 -8.13 -3.23 6.37
N ASP A 276 -7.69 -3.04 7.61
CA ASP A 276 -7.61 -1.73 8.27
C ASP A 276 -6.54 -0.82 7.65
N THR A 277 -5.58 -1.42 6.94
CA THR A 277 -4.54 -0.68 6.20
C THR A 277 -5.16 0.19 5.11
N ALA A 278 -6.10 -0.36 4.32
CA ALA A 278 -6.82 0.41 3.30
C ALA A 278 -7.63 1.56 3.92
N ALA A 279 -8.39 1.24 4.97
CA ALA A 279 -9.23 2.23 5.66
C ALA A 279 -8.40 3.36 6.27
N THR A 280 -7.24 3.03 6.87
CA THR A 280 -6.31 4.01 7.44
C THR A 280 -5.72 4.91 6.35
N ALA A 281 -5.28 4.33 5.22
CA ALA A 281 -4.73 5.09 4.11
C ALA A 281 -5.76 6.06 3.52
N LEU A 282 -6.97 5.61 3.24
CA LEU A 282 -8.05 6.45 2.70
C LEU A 282 -8.45 7.55 3.68
N TYR A 283 -8.59 7.24 4.97
CA TYR A 283 -8.89 8.22 6.01
C TYR A 283 -7.85 9.36 6.02
N LEU A 284 -6.55 9.02 6.00
CA LEU A 284 -5.48 10.01 6.06
C LEU A 284 -5.39 10.87 4.80
N LEU A 285 -5.76 10.34 3.64
CA LEU A 285 -5.90 11.12 2.41
C LEU A 285 -7.18 11.98 2.39
N GLY A 286 -8.05 11.86 3.40
CA GLY A 286 -9.35 12.54 3.42
C GLY A 286 -10.35 11.97 2.40
N ALA A 287 -10.04 10.81 1.83
CA ALA A 287 -10.93 10.15 0.89
C ALA A 287 -12.17 9.59 1.60
N PRO A 288 -13.33 9.53 0.93
CA PRO A 288 -14.52 8.93 1.53
C PRO A 288 -14.27 7.49 1.97
N LEU A 289 -14.74 7.15 3.17
CA LEU A 289 -14.79 5.77 3.62
C LEU A 289 -16.18 5.20 3.28
N PRO A 290 -16.31 4.34 2.26
CA PRO A 290 -17.59 3.79 1.87
C PRO A 290 -18.20 2.94 2.98
N ALA A 291 -19.53 2.97 3.11
CA ALA A 291 -20.23 2.22 4.16
C ALA A 291 -20.07 0.68 4.05
N TYR A 292 -19.68 0.18 2.89
CA TYR A 292 -19.38 -1.25 2.69
C TYR A 292 -17.99 -1.66 3.17
N LEU A 293 -17.08 -0.72 3.48
CA LEU A 293 -15.72 -1.00 3.88
C LEU A 293 -15.70 -1.81 5.18
N GLN A 294 -15.01 -2.94 5.19
CA GLN A 294 -14.90 -3.80 6.37
C GLN A 294 -13.77 -3.38 7.30
N GLY A 295 -12.66 -2.93 6.70
CA GLY A 295 -11.56 -2.34 7.45
C GLY A 295 -11.96 -1.03 8.13
N LYS A 296 -11.31 -0.72 9.24
CA LYS A 296 -11.51 0.50 10.04
C LYS A 296 -10.19 1.26 10.16
N PRO A 297 -10.21 2.61 10.12
CA PRO A 297 -9.00 3.38 10.37
C PRO A 297 -8.46 3.11 11.78
N ILE A 298 -7.15 2.89 11.90
CA ILE A 298 -6.48 2.65 13.17
C ILE A 298 -6.22 4.00 13.86
N LEU A 299 -7.29 4.69 14.27
CA LEU A 299 -7.24 6.03 14.89
C LEU A 299 -6.41 6.07 16.17
N PRO A 300 -6.38 5.02 17.02
CA PRO A 300 -5.54 5.03 18.21
C PRO A 300 -4.04 5.19 17.96
N ALA A 301 -3.58 4.97 16.71
CA ALA A 301 -2.19 5.19 16.32
C ALA A 301 -1.77 6.66 16.32
N PHE A 302 -2.72 7.60 16.38
CA PHE A 302 -2.45 9.02 16.19
C PHE A 302 -2.74 9.84 17.45
N ASP A 303 -1.97 10.92 17.64
CA ASP A 303 -2.31 12.03 18.52
C ASP A 303 -3.31 12.94 17.82
N ILE A 304 -4.55 12.48 17.68
CA ILE A 304 -5.62 13.32 17.17
C ILE A 304 -6.11 14.18 18.32
N VAL A 305 -5.72 15.44 18.34
CA VAL A 305 -6.32 16.43 19.25
C VAL A 305 -7.77 16.58 18.80
N SER A 306 -8.71 16.01 19.58
CA SER A 306 -10.13 16.29 19.40
C SER A 306 -10.35 17.80 19.58
N LYS A 307 -10.64 18.47 18.45
CA LYS A 307 -11.07 19.87 18.47
C LYS A 307 -12.49 19.99 18.97
#